data_8ba498070ee2b7217ffd8bca5bd65521
#
_entry.id   8ba498070ee2b7217ffd8bca5bd65521
#
_cell.length_a   1.000
_cell.length_b   1.000
_cell.length_c   1.000
_cell.angle_alpha   90.00
_cell.angle_beta   90.00
_cell.angle_gamma   90.00
#
_symmetry.space_group_name_H-M   'P 1'
#
loop_
_entity.id
_entity.type
_entity.pdbx_description
1 polymer ?
#
loop_
_entity_poly.entity_id
_entity_poly.type
_entity_poly.pdbx_seq_one_letter_code
_entity_poly.pdbx_strand_id
1 'polypeptide(L)'
;MLNFLKLAQGKDARFVQDNQADICASVQAAILDMLMAPLIQAVEDTGITEVAIAGGVSANSGLRARLAAAQAERGWTVHIPPMAYCTDNAAMIAAVGWLDALDALEGTLEASPSPRLPELMSLAQPREG
;
A
#
# COMPACT_ATOMS: atom_id res chain seq x y z
N MET A 1 16.61 -7.87 9.51
CA MET A 1 17.35 -6.62 9.19
C MET A 1 18.01 -6.01 10.43
N LEU A 2 17.27 -5.54 11.44
CA LEU A 2 17.87 -4.85 12.62
C LEU A 2 18.97 -5.65 13.33
N ASN A 3 18.77 -6.94 13.54
CA ASN A 3 19.77 -7.81 14.17
C ASN A 3 21.05 -7.93 13.33
N PHE A 4 20.92 -8.03 12.01
CA PHE A 4 22.05 -8.06 11.10
C PHE A 4 22.87 -6.77 11.19
N LEU A 5 22.20 -5.61 11.15
CA LEU A 5 22.88 -4.30 11.25
C LEU A 5 23.60 -4.13 12.58
N LYS A 6 23.01 -4.55 13.71
CA LYS A 6 23.65 -4.53 15.03
C LYS A 6 24.90 -5.41 15.08
N LEU A 7 24.84 -6.60 14.50
CA LEU A 7 25.99 -7.51 14.45
C LEU A 7 27.10 -6.98 13.53
N ALA A 8 26.73 -6.41 12.39
CA ALA A 8 27.68 -5.80 11.46
C ALA A 8 28.37 -4.57 12.05
N GLN A 9 27.63 -3.67 12.71
CA GLN A 9 28.19 -2.52 13.41
C GLN A 9 29.09 -2.93 14.60
N GLY A 10 28.81 -4.07 15.26
CA GLY A 10 29.67 -4.60 16.32
C GLY A 10 31.04 -5.06 15.79
N LYS A 11 31.14 -5.40 14.50
CA LYS A 11 32.40 -5.79 13.83
C LYS A 11 33.10 -4.59 13.18
N ASP A 12 32.34 -3.69 12.62
CA ASP A 12 32.81 -2.47 11.94
C ASP A 12 31.85 -1.33 12.26
N ALA A 13 32.31 -0.37 13.06
CA ALA A 13 31.52 0.77 13.50
C ALA A 13 31.05 1.66 12.34
N ARG A 14 31.74 1.64 11.19
CA ARG A 14 31.40 2.43 10.00
C ARG A 14 30.54 1.66 9.00
N PHE A 15 30.27 0.38 9.22
CA PHE A 15 29.56 -0.50 8.29
C PHE A 15 28.28 0.14 7.71
N VAL A 16 27.45 0.73 8.57
CA VAL A 16 26.16 1.32 8.13
C VAL A 16 26.40 2.58 7.27
N GLN A 17 27.38 3.39 7.62
CA GLN A 17 27.69 4.61 6.86
C GLN A 17 28.27 4.27 5.48
N ASP A 18 29.19 3.32 5.44
CA ASP A 18 29.89 2.94 4.22
C ASP A 18 29.02 2.13 3.25
N ASN A 19 27.95 1.47 3.77
CA ASN A 19 27.02 0.64 2.98
C ASN A 19 25.58 1.17 2.97
N GLN A 20 25.36 2.43 3.28
CA GLN A 20 24.01 2.99 3.43
C GLN A 20 23.13 2.79 2.17
N ALA A 21 23.68 3.05 1.00
CA ALA A 21 22.96 2.92 -0.26
C ALA A 21 22.50 1.47 -0.50
N ASP A 22 23.40 0.50 -0.28
CA ASP A 22 23.11 -0.93 -0.48
C ASP A 22 22.10 -1.46 0.55
N ILE A 23 22.21 -0.99 1.79
CA ILE A 23 21.25 -1.31 2.85
C ILE A 23 19.86 -0.79 2.47
N CYS A 24 19.74 0.47 2.05
CA CYS A 24 18.48 1.07 1.63
C CYS A 24 17.89 0.34 0.42
N ALA A 25 18.69 0.04 -0.58
CA ALA A 25 18.27 -0.70 -1.77
C ALA A 25 17.75 -2.10 -1.41
N SER A 26 18.48 -2.82 -0.53
CA SER A 26 18.09 -4.15 -0.08
C SER A 26 16.78 -4.14 0.72
N VAL A 27 16.58 -3.14 1.59
CA VAL A 27 15.33 -2.98 2.34
C VAL A 27 14.17 -2.67 1.39
N GLN A 28 14.37 -1.75 0.46
CA GLN A 28 13.35 -1.40 -0.52
C GLN A 28 12.97 -2.62 -1.37
N ALA A 29 13.95 -3.37 -1.87
CA ALA A 29 13.68 -4.58 -2.64
C ALA A 29 12.84 -5.59 -1.84
N ALA A 30 13.23 -5.86 -0.59
CA ALA A 30 12.49 -6.78 0.28
C ALA A 30 11.03 -6.33 0.54
N ILE A 31 10.81 -5.03 0.79
CA ILE A 31 9.47 -4.48 0.97
C ILE A 31 8.64 -4.65 -0.32
N LEU A 32 9.23 -4.36 -1.47
CA LEU A 32 8.55 -4.51 -2.75
C LEU A 32 8.19 -5.97 -3.04
N ASP A 33 9.08 -6.92 -2.72
CA ASP A 33 8.79 -8.35 -2.86
C ASP A 33 7.64 -8.79 -1.96
N MET A 34 7.62 -8.32 -0.71
CA MET A 34 6.55 -8.60 0.25
C MET A 34 5.19 -8.04 -0.18
N LEU A 35 5.16 -6.93 -0.94
CA LEU A 35 3.92 -6.35 -1.46
C LEU A 35 3.49 -7.03 -2.75
N MET A 36 4.42 -7.30 -3.65
CA MET A 36 4.10 -7.85 -4.97
C MET A 36 3.72 -9.33 -4.92
N ALA A 37 4.34 -10.14 -4.06
CA ALA A 37 4.07 -11.57 -4.00
C ALA A 37 2.59 -11.90 -3.69
N PRO A 38 1.98 -11.36 -2.60
CA PRO A 38 0.56 -11.62 -2.34
C PRO A 38 -0.37 -10.98 -3.38
N LEU A 39 0.03 -9.85 -4.00
CA LEU A 39 -0.75 -9.25 -5.07
C LEU A 39 -0.79 -10.14 -6.32
N ILE A 40 0.36 -10.69 -6.72
CA ILE A 40 0.44 -11.63 -7.83
C ILE A 40 -0.42 -12.86 -7.55
N GLN A 41 -0.30 -13.42 -6.35
CA GLN A 41 -1.09 -14.58 -5.95
C GLN A 41 -2.59 -14.27 -5.99
N ALA A 42 -3.02 -13.11 -5.49
CA ALA A 42 -4.43 -12.71 -5.53
C ALA A 42 -4.96 -12.58 -6.96
N VAL A 43 -4.19 -12.02 -7.88
CA VAL A 43 -4.56 -11.96 -9.31
C VAL A 43 -4.66 -13.37 -9.91
N GLU A 44 -3.73 -14.26 -9.59
CA GLU A 44 -3.73 -15.64 -10.07
C GLU A 44 -4.94 -16.43 -9.54
N ASP A 45 -5.27 -16.27 -8.25
CA ASP A 45 -6.38 -16.97 -7.60
C ASP A 45 -7.76 -16.48 -8.05
N THR A 46 -7.89 -15.17 -8.31
CA THR A 46 -9.18 -14.55 -8.66
C THR A 46 -9.41 -14.40 -10.16
N GLY A 47 -8.36 -14.39 -10.95
CA GLY A 47 -8.41 -14.03 -12.38
C GLY A 47 -8.67 -12.54 -12.64
N ILE A 48 -8.74 -11.70 -11.59
CA ILE A 48 -8.95 -10.26 -11.72
C ILE A 48 -7.62 -9.59 -12.03
N THR A 49 -7.48 -9.06 -13.24
CA THR A 49 -6.25 -8.38 -13.72
C THR A 49 -6.26 -6.87 -13.53
N GLU A 50 -7.38 -6.32 -13.04
CA GLU A 50 -7.51 -4.89 -12.74
C GLU A 50 -7.04 -4.61 -11.32
N VAL A 51 -5.97 -3.82 -11.19
CA VAL A 51 -5.26 -3.56 -9.93
C VAL A 51 -5.19 -2.06 -9.66
N ALA A 52 -5.57 -1.65 -8.47
CA ALA A 52 -5.44 -0.27 -8.02
C ALA A 52 -4.57 -0.19 -6.75
N ILE A 53 -3.77 0.87 -6.65
CA ILE A 53 -3.04 1.18 -5.41
C ILE A 53 -3.49 2.52 -4.86
N ALA A 54 -3.48 2.66 -3.53
CA ALA A 54 -3.82 3.89 -2.83
C ALA A 54 -2.98 4.06 -1.56
N GLY A 55 -3.10 5.22 -0.91
CA GLY A 55 -2.40 5.53 0.33
C GLY A 55 -0.93 5.91 0.14
N GLY A 56 -0.24 6.25 1.23
CA GLY A 56 1.12 6.80 1.20
C GLY A 56 2.15 5.91 0.51
N VAL A 57 2.00 4.58 0.60
CA VAL A 57 2.92 3.62 -0.05
C VAL A 57 2.83 3.70 -1.58
N SER A 58 1.70 4.14 -2.14
CA SER A 58 1.54 4.34 -3.58
C SER A 58 2.45 5.45 -4.16
N ALA A 59 3.05 6.26 -3.29
CA ALA A 59 4.07 7.25 -3.68
C ALA A 59 5.46 6.62 -3.94
N ASN A 60 5.69 5.36 -3.51
CA ASN A 60 6.98 4.70 -3.69
C ASN A 60 7.27 4.45 -5.18
N SER A 61 8.35 5.03 -5.67
CA SER A 61 8.75 4.93 -7.09
C SER A 61 9.08 3.50 -7.51
N GLY A 62 9.68 2.70 -6.64
CA GLY A 62 9.98 1.29 -6.90
C GLY A 62 8.72 0.44 -7.05
N LEU A 63 7.68 0.68 -6.22
CA LEU A 63 6.39 0.02 -6.36
C LEU A 63 5.72 0.38 -7.68
N ARG A 64 5.71 1.67 -8.03
CA ARG A 64 5.16 2.14 -9.31
C ARG A 64 5.85 1.50 -10.50
N ALA A 65 7.18 1.41 -10.48
CA ALA A 65 7.96 0.77 -11.53
C ALA A 65 7.62 -0.73 -11.66
N ARG A 66 7.51 -1.47 -10.55
CA ARG A 66 7.13 -2.89 -10.60
C ARG A 66 5.70 -3.12 -11.09
N LEU A 67 4.76 -2.26 -10.74
CA LEU A 67 3.39 -2.33 -11.24
C LEU A 67 3.32 -1.99 -12.74
N ALA A 68 4.09 -1.00 -13.21
CA ALA A 68 4.20 -0.71 -14.64
C ALA A 68 4.81 -1.88 -15.42
N ALA A 69 5.82 -2.56 -14.86
CA ALA A 69 6.38 -3.78 -15.45
C ALA A 69 5.33 -4.91 -15.52
N ALA A 70 4.57 -5.12 -14.42
CA ALA A 70 3.50 -6.11 -14.39
C ALA A 70 2.39 -5.81 -15.41
N GLN A 71 2.05 -4.54 -15.64
CA GLN A 71 1.13 -4.14 -16.70
C GLN A 71 1.64 -4.57 -18.08
N ALA A 72 2.93 -4.35 -18.36
CA ALA A 72 3.51 -4.68 -19.65
C ALA A 72 3.71 -6.20 -19.85
N GLU A 73 4.12 -6.92 -18.80
CA GLU A 73 4.53 -8.32 -18.87
C GLU A 73 3.37 -9.30 -18.64
N ARG A 74 2.41 -8.93 -17.79
CA ARG A 74 1.30 -9.80 -17.35
C ARG A 74 -0.06 -9.37 -17.89
N GLY A 75 -0.13 -8.26 -18.65
CA GLY A 75 -1.37 -7.74 -19.19
C GLY A 75 -2.33 -7.17 -18.15
N TRP A 76 -1.80 -6.70 -17.00
CA TRP A 76 -2.63 -6.07 -15.97
C TRP A 76 -3.08 -4.69 -16.41
N THR A 77 -4.23 -4.25 -15.89
CA THR A 77 -4.67 -2.85 -15.93
C THR A 77 -4.37 -2.25 -14.57
N VAL A 78 -3.42 -1.31 -14.50
CA VAL A 78 -2.96 -0.75 -13.21
C VAL A 78 -3.38 0.71 -13.06
N HIS A 79 -4.08 0.99 -11.97
CA HIS A 79 -4.52 2.34 -11.59
C HIS A 79 -3.62 2.88 -10.49
N ILE A 80 -2.84 3.90 -10.83
CA ILE A 80 -1.89 4.55 -9.92
C ILE A 80 -2.31 6.01 -9.75
N PRO A 81 -2.61 6.47 -8.51
CA PRO A 81 -3.02 7.86 -8.29
C PRO A 81 -1.87 8.83 -8.58
N PRO A 82 -2.16 10.06 -9.03
CA PRO A 82 -1.21 11.15 -9.02
C PRO A 82 -0.62 11.36 -7.61
N MET A 83 0.63 11.85 -7.55
CA MET A 83 1.34 12.02 -6.27
C MET A 83 0.58 12.86 -5.26
N ALA A 84 -0.16 13.88 -5.72
CA ALA A 84 -0.97 14.74 -4.86
C ALA A 84 -2.10 14.01 -4.12
N TYR A 85 -2.49 12.82 -4.60
CA TYR A 85 -3.59 12.02 -4.02
C TYR A 85 -3.10 10.73 -3.34
N CYS A 86 -1.79 10.59 -3.13
CA CYS A 86 -1.24 9.42 -2.45
C CYS A 86 -1.40 9.47 -0.92
N THR A 87 -1.57 10.67 -0.35
CA THR A 87 -1.78 10.86 1.08
C THR A 87 -3.14 11.50 1.33
N ASP A 88 -3.58 11.46 2.58
CA ASP A 88 -4.83 12.07 3.01
C ASP A 88 -4.89 13.53 2.59
N ASN A 89 -6.01 13.94 2.01
CA ASN A 89 -6.22 15.30 1.54
C ASN A 89 -7.69 15.70 1.61
N ALA A 90 -7.93 17.01 1.61
CA ALA A 90 -9.28 17.57 1.72
C ALA A 90 -10.22 17.16 0.56
N ALA A 91 -9.68 16.85 -0.62
CA ALA A 91 -10.50 16.44 -1.76
C ALA A 91 -11.15 15.06 -1.52
N MET A 92 -10.48 14.15 -0.82
CA MET A 92 -11.05 12.85 -0.43
C MET A 92 -12.26 13.03 0.48
N ILE A 93 -12.13 13.89 1.49
CA ILE A 93 -13.23 14.20 2.43
C ILE A 93 -14.38 14.88 1.71
N ALA A 94 -14.08 15.86 0.83
CA ALA A 94 -15.09 16.54 0.05
C ALA A 94 -15.84 15.59 -0.92
N ALA A 95 -15.13 14.64 -1.54
CA ALA A 95 -15.74 13.65 -2.42
C ALA A 95 -16.69 12.72 -1.65
N VAL A 96 -16.31 12.23 -0.48
CA VAL A 96 -17.17 11.41 0.38
C VAL A 96 -18.41 12.21 0.80
N GLY A 97 -18.20 13.42 1.35
CA GLY A 97 -19.32 14.27 1.77
C GLY A 97 -20.27 14.65 0.63
N TRP A 98 -19.77 14.77 -0.61
CA TRP A 98 -20.62 14.99 -1.79
C TRP A 98 -21.44 13.73 -2.13
N LEU A 99 -20.84 12.55 -2.07
CA LEU A 99 -21.56 11.28 -2.30
C LEU A 99 -22.62 11.04 -1.22
N ASP A 100 -22.28 11.26 0.05
CA ASP A 100 -23.24 11.16 1.16
C ASP A 100 -24.42 12.11 0.98
N ALA A 101 -24.17 13.35 0.50
CA ALA A 101 -25.22 14.31 0.22
C ALA A 101 -26.14 13.88 -0.96
N LEU A 102 -25.59 13.21 -1.98
CA LEU A 102 -26.40 12.64 -3.06
C LEU A 102 -27.32 11.52 -2.58
N ASP A 103 -26.83 10.70 -1.65
CA ASP A 103 -27.60 9.60 -1.06
C ASP A 103 -28.51 10.06 0.09
N ALA A 104 -28.58 11.37 0.35
CA ALA A 104 -29.33 11.99 1.45
C ALA A 104 -28.94 11.41 2.83
N LEU A 105 -27.69 11.01 3.00
CA LEU A 105 -27.14 10.56 4.27
C LEU A 105 -26.79 11.76 5.13
N GLU A 106 -27.39 11.83 6.31
CA GLU A 106 -27.08 12.87 7.29
C GLU A 106 -26.07 12.35 8.30
N GLY A 107 -24.94 13.05 8.42
CA GLY A 107 -23.95 12.79 9.45
C GLY A 107 -24.35 13.36 10.81
N THR A 108 -23.86 12.77 11.90
CA THR A 108 -23.99 13.34 13.24
C THR A 108 -22.70 14.00 13.68
N LEU A 109 -22.81 15.14 14.36
CA LEU A 109 -21.67 15.82 14.99
C LEU A 109 -21.11 15.04 16.20
N GLU A 110 -21.82 14.03 16.69
CA GLU A 110 -21.41 13.17 17.79
C GLU A 110 -20.57 11.96 17.33
N ALA A 111 -20.36 11.80 16.01
CA ALA A 111 -19.56 10.73 15.48
C ALA A 111 -18.10 10.83 15.97
N SER A 112 -17.63 9.80 16.66
CA SER A 112 -16.23 9.68 17.06
C SER A 112 -15.43 9.03 15.93
N PRO A 113 -14.21 9.53 15.64
CA PRO A 113 -13.34 8.90 14.66
C PRO A 113 -12.96 7.49 15.13
N SER A 114 -13.14 6.50 14.25
CA SER A 114 -12.75 5.12 14.51
C SER A 114 -11.68 4.68 13.49
N PRO A 115 -10.54 4.17 13.95
CA PRO A 115 -9.50 3.65 13.04
C PRO A 115 -9.87 2.29 12.42
N ARG A 116 -10.99 1.70 12.85
CA ARG A 116 -11.49 0.41 12.35
C ARG A 116 -12.96 0.53 12.03
N LEU A 117 -13.33 0.16 10.82
CA LEU A 117 -14.73 0.00 10.41
C LEU A 117 -15.17 -1.42 10.79
N PRO A 118 -16.08 -1.62 11.77
CA PRO A 118 -16.54 -2.94 12.21
C PRO A 118 -17.11 -3.78 11.05
N GLU A 119 -17.76 -3.11 10.10
CA GLU A 119 -18.39 -3.74 8.92
C GLU A 119 -17.36 -4.34 7.96
N LEU A 120 -16.19 -3.71 7.77
CA LEU A 120 -15.12 -4.28 6.95
C LEU A 120 -14.48 -5.50 7.61
N MET A 121 -14.51 -5.60 8.94
CA MET A 121 -14.02 -6.78 9.65
C MET A 121 -14.95 -7.98 9.48
N SER A 122 -16.25 -7.78 9.27
CA SER A 122 -17.20 -8.87 9.00
C SER A 122 -17.06 -9.43 7.59
N LEU A 123 -16.62 -8.63 6.63
CA LEU A 123 -16.37 -9.05 5.26
C LEU A 123 -15.05 -9.81 5.10
N ALA A 124 -14.13 -9.67 6.06
CA ALA A 124 -12.84 -10.36 6.07
C ALA A 124 -12.87 -11.74 6.73
N GLN A 125 -14.05 -12.19 7.24
CA GLN A 125 -14.19 -13.55 7.74
C GLN A 125 -14.33 -14.51 6.56
N PRO A 126 -13.60 -15.64 6.55
CA PRO A 126 -13.78 -16.66 5.53
C PRO A 126 -15.25 -17.10 5.55
N ARG A 127 -15.89 -17.06 4.40
CA ARG A 127 -17.22 -17.66 4.25
C ARG A 127 -17.04 -19.15 4.46
N GLU A 128 -17.49 -19.63 5.60
CA GLU A 128 -17.62 -21.07 5.82
C GLU A 128 -18.60 -21.60 4.75
N GLY A 129 -18.04 -22.33 3.79
CA GLY A 129 -18.76 -23.04 2.73
C GLY A 129 -19.04 -24.48 3.13
#